data_3c65212da3e471f27742cd91b577c4cd
#
_entry.id   3c65212da3e471f27742cd91b577c4cd
#
_cell.length_a   1.000
_cell.length_b   1.000
_cell.length_c   1.000
_cell.angle_alpha   90.00
_cell.angle_beta   90.00
_cell.angle_gamma   90.00
#
_symmetry.space_group_name_H-M   'P 1'
#
loop_
_entity.id
_entity.type
_entity.pdbx_description
1 polymer ?
#
loop_
_entity_poly.entity_id
_entity_poly.type
_entity_poly.pdbx_seq_one_letter_code
_entity_poly.pdbx_strand_id
1 'polypeptide(L)'
;MISPFAKKVYKLLRSVPKGKVTTYKELAKAMDSNAFQAIGQVMRSNPDAPNTPCHRVVSANGTLGGFMGAKSGPKVVKKIRLLKKEGVVVHGNRVVDFERKLWKFQ
;
A
#
# COMPACT_ATOMS: atom_id res chain seq x y z
N MET A 1 -14.32 -15.84 -4.05
CA MET A 1 -14.63 -14.91 -5.15
C MET A 1 -14.27 -13.48 -4.74
N ILE A 2 -13.61 -12.75 -5.64
CA ILE A 2 -13.21 -11.38 -5.38
C ILE A 2 -14.35 -10.45 -5.77
N SER A 3 -14.74 -9.56 -4.85
CA SER A 3 -15.83 -8.60 -5.11
C SER A 3 -15.43 -7.57 -6.17
N PRO A 4 -16.40 -6.91 -6.83
CA PRO A 4 -16.06 -5.82 -7.75
C PRO A 4 -15.25 -4.69 -7.08
N PHE A 5 -15.56 -4.39 -5.81
CA PHE A 5 -14.82 -3.40 -5.03
C PHE A 5 -13.36 -3.82 -4.89
N ALA A 6 -13.11 -5.05 -4.47
CA ALA A 6 -11.76 -5.57 -4.30
C ALA A 6 -10.99 -5.60 -5.62
N LYS A 7 -11.65 -6.01 -6.71
CA LYS A 7 -11.02 -6.02 -8.04
C LYS A 7 -10.53 -4.63 -8.42
N LYS A 8 -11.32 -3.60 -8.15
CA LYS A 8 -10.95 -2.23 -8.47
C LYS A 8 -9.76 -1.77 -7.63
N VAL A 9 -9.74 -2.09 -6.33
CA VAL A 9 -8.62 -1.77 -5.46
C VAL A 9 -7.34 -2.44 -5.97
N TYR A 10 -7.39 -3.72 -6.28
CA TYR A 10 -6.22 -4.45 -6.77
C TYR A 10 -5.73 -3.90 -8.11
N LYS A 11 -6.64 -3.51 -8.99
CA LYS A 11 -6.25 -2.88 -10.26
C LYS A 11 -5.50 -1.58 -10.03
N LEU A 12 -5.98 -0.75 -9.11
CA LEU A 12 -5.31 0.51 -8.76
C LEU A 12 -3.92 0.23 -8.19
N LEU A 13 -3.81 -0.78 -7.30
CA LEU A 13 -2.52 -1.16 -6.74
C LEU A 13 -1.51 -1.53 -7.82
N ARG A 14 -1.95 -2.29 -8.80
CA ARG A 14 -1.05 -2.73 -9.88
C ARG A 14 -0.56 -1.56 -10.74
N SER A 15 -1.25 -0.42 -10.69
CA SER A 15 -0.82 0.76 -11.44
C SER A 15 0.27 1.55 -10.72
N VAL A 16 0.51 1.29 -9.44
CA VAL A 16 1.57 1.97 -8.69
C VAL A 16 2.92 1.39 -9.11
N PRO A 17 3.82 2.21 -9.69
CA PRO A 17 5.08 1.67 -10.19
C PRO A 17 6.08 1.34 -9.09
N LYS A 18 7.05 0.50 -9.41
CA LYS A 18 8.18 0.23 -8.52
C LYS A 18 8.89 1.54 -8.20
N GLY A 19 9.31 1.70 -6.95
CA GLY A 19 9.99 2.91 -6.51
C GLY A 19 9.06 3.99 -6.04
N LYS A 20 7.76 3.76 -6.10
CA LYS A 20 6.75 4.69 -5.61
C LYS A 20 5.89 4.02 -4.55
N VAL A 21 5.25 4.85 -3.70
CA VAL A 21 4.27 4.39 -2.73
C VAL A 21 3.00 5.21 -2.92
N THR A 22 1.87 4.66 -2.51
CA THR A 22 0.63 5.42 -2.43
C THR A 22 0.09 5.31 -1.00
N THR A 23 -1.06 5.90 -0.74
CA THR A 23 -1.64 5.90 0.60
C THR A 23 -3.07 5.38 0.56
N TYR A 24 -3.58 4.98 1.71
CA TYR A 24 -5.00 4.61 1.83
C TYR A 24 -5.89 5.77 1.42
N LYS A 25 -5.47 7.01 1.73
CA LYS A 25 -6.21 8.22 1.36
C LYS A 25 -6.30 8.36 -0.15
N GLU A 26 -5.18 8.16 -0.87
CA GLU A 26 -5.19 8.25 -2.32
C GLU A 26 -6.03 7.14 -2.96
N LEU A 27 -5.96 5.93 -2.41
CA LEU A 27 -6.82 4.84 -2.88
C LEU A 27 -8.30 5.17 -2.68
N ALA A 28 -8.65 5.68 -1.50
CA ALA A 28 -10.04 6.05 -1.21
C ALA A 28 -10.53 7.13 -2.17
N LYS A 29 -9.70 8.13 -2.45
CA LYS A 29 -10.05 9.17 -3.43
C LYS A 29 -10.28 8.57 -4.81
N ALA A 30 -9.41 7.68 -5.25
CA ALA A 30 -9.54 7.03 -6.56
C ALA A 30 -10.78 6.15 -6.64
N MET A 31 -11.20 5.61 -5.51
CA MET A 31 -12.43 4.79 -5.42
C MET A 31 -13.69 5.63 -5.22
N ASP A 32 -13.53 6.94 -5.05
CA ASP A 32 -14.62 7.85 -4.69
C ASP A 32 -15.37 7.34 -3.45
N SER A 33 -14.62 7.00 -2.42
CA SER A 33 -15.14 6.30 -1.25
C SER A 33 -14.42 6.75 0.02
N ASN A 34 -15.15 6.70 1.14
CA ASN A 34 -14.58 6.90 2.47
C ASN A 34 -14.46 5.56 3.21
N ALA A 35 -14.57 4.46 2.51
CA ALA A 35 -14.58 3.12 3.13
C ALA A 35 -13.16 2.63 3.43
N PHE A 36 -12.46 3.35 4.30
CA PHE A 36 -11.06 3.04 4.65
C PHE A 36 -10.91 1.63 5.24
N GLN A 37 -11.87 1.20 6.08
CA GLN A 37 -11.80 -0.14 6.65
C GLN A 37 -11.95 -1.22 5.59
N ALA A 38 -12.87 -1.02 4.64
CA ALA A 38 -13.07 -1.97 3.55
C ALA A 38 -11.81 -2.08 2.69
N ILE A 39 -11.16 -0.95 2.41
CA ILE A 39 -9.90 -0.94 1.66
C ILE A 39 -8.83 -1.72 2.44
N GLY A 40 -8.73 -1.49 3.75
CA GLY A 40 -7.80 -2.21 4.59
C GLY A 40 -8.03 -3.72 4.59
N GLN A 41 -9.29 -4.15 4.62
CA GLN A 41 -9.62 -5.58 4.55
C GLN A 41 -9.23 -6.18 3.20
N VAL A 42 -9.44 -5.43 2.12
CA VAL A 42 -9.04 -5.87 0.78
C VAL A 42 -7.51 -6.05 0.72
N MET A 43 -6.75 -5.12 1.31
CA MET A 43 -5.30 -5.24 1.39
C MET A 43 -4.88 -6.51 2.13
N ARG A 44 -5.52 -6.75 3.28
CA ARG A 44 -5.20 -7.90 4.13
C ARG A 44 -5.47 -9.21 3.41
N SER A 45 -6.48 -9.23 2.54
CA SER A 45 -6.92 -10.44 1.84
C SER A 45 -6.29 -10.61 0.47
N ASN A 46 -5.27 -9.82 0.14
CA ASN A 46 -4.63 -9.85 -1.18
C ASN A 46 -4.08 -11.25 -1.48
N PRO A 47 -4.65 -11.96 -2.48
CA PRO A 47 -4.22 -13.33 -2.78
C PRO A 47 -3.04 -13.38 -3.73
N ASP A 48 -2.54 -12.25 -4.21
CA ASP A 48 -1.55 -12.19 -5.28
C ASP A 48 -0.36 -11.30 -4.92
N ALA A 49 -0.02 -11.23 -3.63
CA ALA A 49 1.15 -10.48 -3.19
C ALA A 49 2.42 -11.26 -3.55
N PRO A 50 3.50 -10.63 -3.98
CA PRO A 50 3.65 -9.19 -4.19
C PRO A 50 3.36 -8.70 -5.61
N ASN A 51 2.82 -9.53 -6.51
CA ASN A 51 2.51 -9.13 -7.88
C ASN A 51 1.45 -8.03 -7.89
N THR A 52 0.42 -8.16 -7.03
CA THR A 52 -0.47 -7.06 -6.70
C THR A 52 0.16 -6.39 -5.47
N PRO A 53 0.80 -5.21 -5.64
CA PRO A 53 1.77 -4.72 -4.66
C PRO A 53 1.16 -3.98 -3.48
N CYS A 54 0.48 -4.68 -2.59
CA CYS A 54 -0.09 -4.07 -1.40
C CYS A 54 0.97 -3.48 -0.46
N HIS A 55 2.24 -3.91 -0.60
CA HIS A 55 3.34 -3.32 0.17
C HIS A 55 3.63 -1.87 -0.21
N ARG A 56 3.13 -1.39 -1.36
CA ARG A 56 3.33 -0.01 -1.79
C ARG A 56 2.31 0.96 -1.21
N VAL A 57 1.47 0.51 -0.26
CA VAL A 57 0.49 1.37 0.40
C VAL A 57 0.97 1.68 1.81
N VAL A 58 1.05 2.96 2.12
CA VAL A 58 1.48 3.44 3.43
C VAL A 58 0.43 4.40 3.98
N SER A 59 0.63 4.86 5.22
CA SER A 59 -0.30 5.81 5.84
C SER A 59 -0.18 7.18 5.20
N ALA A 60 -1.24 7.99 5.31
CA ALA A 60 -1.32 9.29 4.66
C ALA A 60 -0.20 10.24 5.07
N ASN A 61 0.34 10.08 6.28
CA ASN A 61 1.42 10.92 6.79
C ASN A 61 2.82 10.38 6.46
N GLY A 62 2.91 9.36 5.62
CA GLY A 62 4.19 8.79 5.23
C GLY A 62 4.76 7.74 6.16
N THR A 63 4.05 7.40 7.24
CA THR A 63 4.49 6.29 8.08
C THR A 63 4.13 4.96 7.44
N LEU A 64 4.88 3.91 7.81
CA LEU A 64 4.78 2.61 7.15
C LEU A 64 3.40 1.97 7.24
N GLY A 65 2.70 2.13 8.36
CA GLY A 65 1.46 1.41 8.61
C GLY A 65 1.70 -0.08 8.83
N GLY A 66 0.64 -0.86 8.82
CA GLY A 66 0.73 -2.30 8.94
C GLY A 66 0.90 -3.00 7.61
N PHE A 67 1.04 -4.32 7.65
CA PHE A 67 1.13 -5.13 6.45
C PHE A 67 0.45 -6.49 6.68
N MET A 68 -0.48 -6.84 5.81
CA MET A 68 -1.21 -8.11 5.85
C MET A 68 -1.81 -8.41 7.24
N GLY A 69 -2.35 -7.36 7.85
CA GLY A 69 -3.01 -7.46 9.17
C GLY A 69 -2.08 -7.36 10.36
N ALA A 70 -0.77 -7.25 10.16
CA ALA A 70 0.20 -7.11 11.24
C ALA A 70 0.70 -5.66 11.33
N LYS A 71 0.92 -5.16 12.55
CA LYS A 71 1.45 -3.82 12.79
C LYS A 71 2.93 -3.84 13.15
N SER A 72 3.48 -5.02 13.39
CA SER A 72 4.89 -5.20 13.74
C SER A 72 5.29 -6.64 13.43
N GLY A 73 6.56 -6.96 13.60
CA GLY A 73 7.05 -8.31 13.45
C GLY A 73 7.43 -8.69 12.02
N PRO A 74 7.50 -10.00 11.71
CA PRO A 74 8.05 -10.48 10.43
C PRO A 74 7.33 -9.95 9.19
N LYS A 75 6.02 -9.76 9.25
CA LYS A 75 5.28 -9.25 8.09
C LYS A 75 5.66 -7.82 7.77
N VAL A 76 5.82 -6.98 8.78
CA VAL A 76 6.24 -5.59 8.57
C VAL A 76 7.68 -5.53 8.09
N VAL A 77 8.55 -6.39 8.62
CA VAL A 77 9.94 -6.49 8.15
C VAL A 77 9.95 -6.87 6.67
N LYS A 78 9.09 -7.79 6.26
CA LYS A 78 8.97 -8.18 4.85
C LYS A 78 8.54 -6.99 3.98
N LYS A 79 7.60 -6.17 4.46
CA LYS A 79 7.16 -4.97 3.74
C LYS A 79 8.34 -4.01 3.52
N ILE A 80 9.11 -3.75 4.57
CA ILE A 80 10.28 -2.88 4.51
C ILE A 80 11.29 -3.40 3.48
N ARG A 81 11.52 -4.72 3.50
CA ARG A 81 12.46 -5.37 2.61
C ARG A 81 12.03 -5.28 1.15
N LEU A 82 10.73 -5.51 0.88
CA LEU A 82 10.17 -5.39 -0.46
C LEU A 82 10.31 -3.97 -1.00
N LEU A 83 10.01 -2.97 -0.16
CA LEU A 83 10.15 -1.57 -0.54
C LEU A 83 11.60 -1.22 -0.81
N LYS A 84 12.53 -1.69 0.02
CA LYS A 84 13.95 -1.42 -0.16
C LYS A 84 14.46 -1.97 -1.49
N LYS A 85 14.02 -3.15 -1.88
CA LYS A 85 14.39 -3.74 -3.18
C LYS A 85 13.94 -2.86 -4.34
N GLU A 86 12.91 -2.06 -4.15
CA GLU A 86 12.36 -1.18 -5.17
C GLU A 86 12.91 0.25 -5.07
N GLY A 87 13.86 0.48 -4.19
CA GLY A 87 14.47 1.79 -4.01
C GLY A 87 13.76 2.71 -3.04
N VAL A 88 12.80 2.17 -2.27
CA VAL A 88 12.08 2.94 -1.25
C VAL A 88 12.65 2.59 0.12
N VAL A 89 13.25 3.56 0.78
CA VAL A 89 13.90 3.37 2.08
C VAL A 89 12.94 3.81 3.19
N VAL A 90 12.87 2.98 4.23
CA VAL A 90 12.10 3.29 5.44
C VAL A 90 13.08 3.53 6.58
N HIS A 91 12.94 4.66 7.26
CA HIS A 91 13.76 5.03 8.40
C HIS A 91 12.88 5.51 9.53
N GLY A 92 13.01 4.91 10.70
CA GLY A 92 12.20 5.29 11.85
C GLY A 92 10.70 5.20 11.57
N ASN A 93 10.24 4.14 10.91
CA ASN A 93 8.84 3.90 10.56
C ASN A 93 8.28 4.91 9.56
N ARG A 94 9.13 5.64 8.85
CA ARG A 94 8.70 6.62 7.85
C ARG A 94 9.41 6.38 6.53
N VAL A 95 8.69 6.62 5.43
CA VAL A 95 9.28 6.55 4.10
C VAL A 95 10.17 7.77 3.89
N VAL A 96 11.43 7.53 3.55
CA VAL A 96 12.38 8.60 3.23
C VAL A 96 11.96 9.23 1.90
N ASP A 97 11.99 10.56 1.83
CA ASP A 97 11.55 11.32 0.64
C ASP A 97 10.10 11.00 0.26
N PHE A 98 9.24 10.86 1.25
CA PHE A 98 7.86 10.45 1.02
C PHE A 98 7.17 11.28 -0.07
N GLU A 99 7.33 12.61 -0.04
CA GLU A 99 6.64 13.48 -0.99
C GLU A 99 7.06 13.19 -2.43
N ARG A 100 8.33 12.85 -2.64
CA ARG A 100 8.86 12.52 -3.97
C ARG A 100 8.46 11.12 -4.41
N LYS A 101 8.24 10.23 -3.46
CA LYS A 101 7.88 8.83 -3.74
C LYS A 101 6.37 8.63 -3.87
N LEU A 102 5.58 9.61 -3.45
CA LEU A 102 4.12 9.48 -3.43
C LEU A 102 3.55 9.43 -4.85
N TRP A 103 2.78 8.38 -5.11
CA TRP A 103 2.04 8.19 -6.35
C TRP A 103 0.57 8.55 -6.11
N LYS A 104 0.03 9.40 -6.95
CA LYS A 104 -1.38 9.77 -6.91
C LYS A 104 -2.07 9.26 -8.16
N PHE A 105 -3.25 8.71 -7.97
CA PHE A 105 -4.04 8.20 -9.09
C PHE A 105 -4.68 9.39 -9.83
N GLN A 106 -4.65 9.29 -11.14
CA GLN A 106 -5.20 10.34 -12.01
C GLN A 106 -6.58 9.95 -12.51
#